data_b72b46254eb27f4735a37aad68f26c5e
#
_entry.id   b72b46254eb27f4735a37aad68f26c5e
#
_cell.length_a   1.000
_cell.length_b   1.000
_cell.length_c   1.000
_cell.angle_alpha   90.00
_cell.angle_beta   90.00
_cell.angle_gamma   90.00
#
_symmetry.space_group_name_H-M   'P 1'
#
loop_
_entity.id
_entity.type
_entity.pdbx_description
1 polymer ?
#
loop_
_entity_poly.entity_id
_entity_poly.type
_entity_poly.pdbx_seq_one_letter_code
_entity_poly.pdbx_strand_id
1 'polypeptide(L)'
;WNLAKLLFLYILQGVPLGFSDAFPILLKSNKFSYYEQAIFSVSTWPFTFKILWAPLVDSIYCPSVGRRKMWLVPVHILLGTCLLVCSFYINGWLLNTGESNNVIPLTIVWLIINCLAATQDIVVDGWACSMLKKHNIHYSSMCNATGNSLGSFLGYAVLLLLGSETFCNKWLRFNDKPGGIITIKGYLYFWGIVYIVAAACVSKFKRETQPSAEQKGLGVLNTYKLLWDIIKLPNVQILGVIFLTAKVGFATIDTVTNMEFMEAGVSENNIVIIGILVFLVKLIVPVAITKITNSVKSMDVYMQCVPYRLLHGLAFSLLLYYTPTLLKIGGIVRACFYTMLGFTFITHQIFSFIMYVIYLSFVSKVSDPNFGGIYMTLLCTFANISLAITRTGSLWLVDVLTFKQCTTDSQNHCAASTLIKSCRAAGGKCNTIIDGFYTEI
;
A
#
# COMPACT_ATOMS: atom_id res chain seq x y z
N TRP A 1 -11.45 24.54 5.93
CA TRP A 1 -12.61 23.74 5.48
C TRP A 1 -12.29 22.82 4.30
N ASN A 2 -11.62 23.31 3.27
CA ASN A 2 -11.24 22.47 2.11
C ASN A 2 -10.23 21.36 2.48
N LEU A 3 -9.27 21.64 3.35
CA LEU A 3 -8.33 20.63 3.84
C LEU A 3 -9.03 19.50 4.60
N ALA A 4 -10.00 19.81 5.47
CA ALA A 4 -10.75 18.80 6.20
C ALA A 4 -11.57 17.89 5.26
N LYS A 5 -12.18 18.48 4.22
CA LYS A 5 -12.89 17.70 3.19
C LYS A 5 -11.93 16.78 2.43
N LEU A 6 -10.78 17.32 2.04
CA LEU A 6 -9.77 16.58 1.30
C LEU A 6 -9.21 15.42 2.16
N LEU A 7 -8.90 15.69 3.44
CA LEU A 7 -8.46 14.67 4.38
C LEU A 7 -9.52 13.56 4.53
N PHE A 8 -10.79 13.93 4.70
CA PHE A 8 -11.89 12.98 4.78
C PHE A 8 -12.00 12.09 3.53
N LEU A 9 -11.86 12.66 2.33
CA LEU A 9 -11.89 11.90 1.09
C LEU A 9 -10.71 10.92 0.97
N TYR A 10 -9.52 11.32 1.41
CA TYR A 10 -8.35 10.43 1.44
C TYR A 10 -8.45 9.35 2.53
N ILE A 11 -9.11 9.61 3.66
CA ILE A 11 -9.43 8.56 4.66
C ILE A 11 -10.33 7.51 4.01
N LEU A 12 -11.40 7.93 3.35
CA LEU A 12 -12.29 7.01 2.64
C LEU A 12 -11.53 6.21 1.56
N GLN A 13 -10.60 6.84 0.85
CA GLN A 13 -9.79 6.18 -0.17
C GLN A 13 -8.86 5.10 0.42
N GLY A 14 -8.32 5.33 1.62
CA GLY A 14 -7.44 4.40 2.29
C GLY A 14 -8.14 3.12 2.78
N VAL A 15 -9.44 3.16 3.07
CA VAL A 15 -10.16 2.01 3.65
C VAL A 15 -10.17 0.78 2.74
N PRO A 16 -10.50 0.84 1.44
CA PRO A 16 -10.43 -0.32 0.55
C PRO A 16 -9.01 -0.86 0.37
N LEU A 17 -7.99 0.02 0.42
CA LEU A 17 -6.59 -0.38 0.41
C LEU A 17 -6.26 -1.20 1.64
N GLY A 18 -6.67 -0.73 2.83
CA GLY A 18 -6.50 -1.47 4.07
C GLY A 18 -7.21 -2.83 4.07
N PHE A 19 -8.41 -2.91 3.52
CA PHE A 19 -9.08 -4.20 3.32
C PHE A 19 -8.29 -5.12 2.38
N SER A 20 -7.79 -4.59 1.26
CA SER A 20 -6.99 -5.37 0.31
C SER A 20 -5.73 -5.95 0.94
N ASP A 21 -5.13 -5.25 1.92
CA ASP A 21 -3.99 -5.75 2.69
C ASP A 21 -4.39 -6.76 3.78
N ALA A 22 -5.62 -6.68 4.34
CA ALA A 22 -6.11 -7.59 5.38
C ALA A 22 -6.53 -8.96 4.83
N PHE A 23 -7.12 -9.00 3.64
CA PHE A 23 -7.69 -10.23 3.06
C PHE A 23 -6.68 -11.37 2.87
N PRO A 24 -5.44 -11.17 2.40
CA PRO A 24 -4.45 -12.25 2.33
C PRO A 24 -4.21 -12.93 3.69
N ILE A 25 -4.20 -12.17 4.79
CA ILE A 25 -4.05 -12.72 6.14
C ILE A 25 -5.29 -13.53 6.52
N LEU A 26 -6.49 -13.01 6.23
CA LEU A 26 -7.75 -13.71 6.49
C LEU A 26 -7.87 -15.00 5.65
N LEU A 27 -7.42 -15.00 4.39
CA LEU A 27 -7.37 -16.19 3.56
C LEU A 27 -6.39 -17.23 4.14
N LYS A 28 -5.19 -16.78 4.56
CA LYS A 28 -4.20 -17.64 5.18
C LYS A 28 -4.72 -18.28 6.48
N SER A 29 -5.38 -17.50 7.34
CA SER A 29 -5.96 -18.01 8.59
C SER A 29 -7.08 -19.02 8.35
N ASN A 30 -7.80 -18.91 7.25
CA ASN A 30 -8.83 -19.86 6.80
C ASN A 30 -8.26 -21.00 5.93
N LYS A 31 -6.93 -21.22 5.92
CA LYS A 31 -6.21 -22.32 5.27
C LYS A 31 -6.32 -22.36 3.75
N PHE A 32 -6.53 -21.21 3.11
CA PHE A 32 -6.45 -21.10 1.65
C PHE A 32 -5.00 -21.29 1.19
N SER A 33 -4.84 -21.97 0.04
CA SER A 33 -3.53 -22.26 -0.57
C SER A 33 -2.86 -20.96 -1.08
N TYR A 34 -1.54 -21.01 -1.28
CA TYR A 34 -0.81 -19.89 -1.91
C TYR A 34 -1.30 -19.59 -3.34
N TYR A 35 -1.73 -20.62 -4.07
CA TYR A 35 -2.32 -20.46 -5.40
C TYR A 35 -3.60 -19.61 -5.36
N GLU A 36 -4.50 -19.89 -4.42
CA GLU A 36 -5.74 -19.12 -4.23
C GLU A 36 -5.45 -17.67 -3.80
N GLN A 37 -4.45 -17.47 -2.95
CA GLN A 37 -4.01 -16.12 -2.55
C GLN A 37 -3.40 -15.37 -3.75
N ALA A 38 -2.69 -16.06 -4.66
CA ALA A 38 -2.19 -15.47 -5.90
C ALA A 38 -3.33 -15.06 -6.84
N ILE A 39 -4.40 -15.86 -6.96
CA ILE A 39 -5.62 -15.48 -7.69
C ILE A 39 -6.22 -14.20 -7.08
N PHE A 40 -6.35 -14.13 -5.76
CA PHE A 40 -6.89 -12.95 -5.08
C PHE A 40 -6.03 -11.70 -5.32
N SER A 41 -4.72 -11.83 -5.46
CA SER A 41 -3.82 -10.69 -5.67
C SER A 41 -4.11 -9.91 -6.96
N VAL A 42 -4.73 -10.54 -7.96
CA VAL A 42 -5.17 -9.88 -9.21
C VAL A 42 -6.17 -8.74 -8.92
N SER A 43 -6.90 -8.83 -7.82
CA SER A 43 -7.86 -7.80 -7.41
C SER A 43 -7.23 -6.41 -7.19
N THR A 44 -5.92 -6.31 -6.96
CA THR A 44 -5.21 -5.04 -6.73
C THR A 44 -4.69 -4.38 -8.00
N TRP A 45 -4.71 -5.07 -9.15
CA TRP A 45 -4.21 -4.56 -10.43
C TRP A 45 -4.83 -3.24 -10.91
N PRO A 46 -6.11 -2.93 -10.63
CA PRO A 46 -6.70 -1.65 -11.05
C PRO A 46 -5.88 -0.43 -10.66
N PHE A 47 -5.24 -0.42 -9.49
CA PHE A 47 -4.39 0.70 -9.07
C PHE A 47 -3.16 0.91 -9.97
N THR A 48 -2.65 -0.17 -10.58
CA THR A 48 -1.54 -0.09 -11.54
C THR A 48 -2.01 0.38 -12.91
N PHE A 49 -3.19 -0.06 -13.34
CA PHE A 49 -3.72 0.25 -14.67
C PHE A 49 -4.67 1.44 -14.73
N LYS A 50 -4.89 2.17 -13.62
CA LYS A 50 -5.83 3.31 -13.56
C LYS A 50 -5.58 4.39 -14.61
N ILE A 51 -4.36 4.52 -15.12
CA ILE A 51 -4.02 5.45 -16.20
C ILE A 51 -4.83 5.21 -17.48
N LEU A 52 -5.26 3.96 -17.73
CA LEU A 52 -6.02 3.61 -18.92
C LEU A 52 -7.40 4.30 -18.98
N TRP A 53 -8.01 4.59 -17.82
CA TRP A 53 -9.32 5.25 -17.79
C TRP A 53 -9.31 6.65 -17.14
N ALA A 54 -8.15 7.11 -16.66
CA ALA A 54 -8.02 8.47 -16.14
C ALA A 54 -8.48 9.56 -17.14
N PRO A 55 -8.17 9.45 -18.47
CA PRO A 55 -8.69 10.39 -19.46
C PRO A 55 -10.22 10.39 -19.58
N LEU A 56 -10.89 9.25 -19.37
CA LEU A 56 -12.35 9.18 -19.35
C LEU A 56 -12.93 9.98 -18.18
N VAL A 57 -12.33 9.81 -16.99
CA VAL A 57 -12.75 10.51 -15.77
C VAL A 57 -12.57 12.02 -15.89
N ASP A 58 -11.54 12.46 -16.62
CA ASP A 58 -11.26 13.88 -16.82
C ASP A 58 -12.08 14.52 -17.94
N SER A 59 -12.49 13.73 -18.95
CA SER A 59 -13.20 14.24 -20.14
C SER A 59 -14.72 14.19 -20.05
N ILE A 60 -15.27 13.17 -19.37
CA ILE A 60 -16.71 12.97 -19.28
C ILE A 60 -17.24 13.64 -18.03
N TYR A 61 -17.99 14.73 -18.17
CA TYR A 61 -18.62 15.41 -17.05
C TYR A 61 -19.87 16.20 -17.46
N CYS A 62 -20.76 16.45 -16.49
CA CYS A 62 -21.93 17.29 -16.66
C CYS A 62 -21.66 18.66 -16.01
N PRO A 63 -21.71 19.78 -16.76
CA PRO A 63 -21.41 21.11 -16.21
C PRO A 63 -22.31 21.54 -15.04
N SER A 64 -23.54 21.02 -14.95
CA SER A 64 -24.48 21.35 -13.88
C SER A 64 -24.10 20.71 -12.54
N VAL A 65 -23.46 19.53 -12.56
CA VAL A 65 -23.09 18.79 -11.34
C VAL A 65 -21.65 19.11 -10.91
N GLY A 66 -20.77 19.30 -11.88
CA GLY A 66 -19.34 19.48 -11.68
C GLY A 66 -18.56 18.21 -12.08
N ARG A 67 -17.29 18.41 -12.51
CA ARG A 67 -16.47 17.35 -13.09
C ARG A 67 -16.14 16.25 -12.08
N ARG A 68 -15.76 16.62 -10.88
CA ARG A 68 -15.32 15.68 -9.84
C ARG A 68 -16.49 15.02 -9.10
N LYS A 69 -17.52 15.80 -8.78
CA LYS A 69 -18.72 15.26 -8.12
C LYS A 69 -19.46 14.24 -8.95
N MET A 70 -19.53 14.45 -10.27
CA MET A 70 -20.21 13.53 -11.19
C MET A 70 -19.64 12.12 -11.11
N TRP A 71 -18.34 11.99 -10.88
CA TRP A 71 -17.69 10.69 -10.72
C TRP A 71 -17.70 10.20 -9.27
N LEU A 72 -17.41 11.09 -8.31
CA LEU A 72 -17.20 10.70 -6.93
C LEU A 72 -18.48 10.20 -6.26
N VAL A 73 -19.63 10.85 -6.51
CA VAL A 73 -20.91 10.45 -5.90
C VAL A 73 -21.35 9.06 -6.37
N PRO A 74 -21.41 8.75 -7.67
CA PRO A 74 -21.75 7.39 -8.12
C PRO A 74 -20.74 6.34 -7.66
N VAL A 75 -19.43 6.66 -7.66
CA VAL A 75 -18.38 5.74 -7.19
C VAL A 75 -18.58 5.39 -5.72
N HIS A 76 -18.86 6.37 -4.86
CA HIS A 76 -19.13 6.11 -3.44
C HIS A 76 -20.41 5.28 -3.22
N ILE A 77 -21.47 5.55 -4.01
CA ILE A 77 -22.72 4.74 -3.93
C ILE A 77 -22.41 3.30 -4.35
N LEU A 78 -21.70 3.10 -5.45
CA LEU A 78 -21.34 1.77 -5.94
C LEU A 78 -20.42 1.04 -4.95
N LEU A 79 -19.39 1.71 -4.41
CA LEU A 79 -18.52 1.14 -3.37
C LEU A 79 -19.33 0.72 -2.16
N GLY A 80 -20.20 1.60 -1.65
CA GLY A 80 -21.07 1.30 -0.54
C GLY A 80 -21.97 0.10 -0.82
N THR A 81 -22.61 0.04 -1.99
CA THR A 81 -23.48 -1.07 -2.40
C THR A 81 -22.67 -2.38 -2.54
N CYS A 82 -21.48 -2.36 -3.16
CA CYS A 82 -20.62 -3.53 -3.28
C CYS A 82 -20.20 -4.07 -1.90
N LEU A 83 -19.83 -3.19 -0.96
CA LEU A 83 -19.47 -3.59 0.40
C LEU A 83 -20.68 -4.16 1.16
N LEU A 84 -21.88 -3.58 1.01
CA LEU A 84 -23.10 -4.11 1.60
C LEU A 84 -23.42 -5.51 1.04
N VAL A 85 -23.39 -5.68 -0.28
CA VAL A 85 -23.61 -6.99 -0.91
C VAL A 85 -22.56 -7.99 -0.45
N CYS A 86 -21.27 -7.61 -0.48
CA CYS A 86 -20.17 -8.45 -0.01
C CYS A 86 -20.39 -8.90 1.44
N SER A 87 -20.90 -8.03 2.32
CA SER A 87 -21.15 -8.36 3.73
C SER A 87 -22.11 -9.55 3.92
N PHE A 88 -23.03 -9.79 3.01
CA PHE A 88 -23.97 -10.93 3.12
C PHE A 88 -23.32 -12.25 2.71
N TYR A 89 -22.37 -12.23 1.77
CA TYR A 89 -21.78 -13.45 1.20
C TYR A 89 -20.41 -13.79 1.76
N ILE A 90 -19.73 -12.84 2.43
CA ILE A 90 -18.33 -12.93 2.84
C ILE A 90 -18.03 -14.16 3.72
N ASN A 91 -18.93 -14.52 4.62
CA ASN A 91 -18.72 -15.67 5.49
C ASN A 91 -18.70 -16.99 4.70
N GLY A 92 -19.55 -17.10 3.65
CA GLY A 92 -19.54 -18.26 2.75
C GLY A 92 -18.28 -18.33 1.92
N TRP A 93 -17.78 -17.18 1.41
CA TRP A 93 -16.57 -17.13 0.59
C TRP A 93 -15.28 -17.36 1.39
N LEU A 94 -15.27 -17.05 2.69
CA LEU A 94 -14.12 -17.30 3.57
C LEU A 94 -14.14 -18.71 4.18
N LEU A 95 -15.22 -19.49 4.01
CA LEU A 95 -15.22 -20.90 4.39
C LEU A 95 -14.49 -21.71 3.32
N ASN A 96 -13.33 -22.25 3.70
CA ASN A 96 -12.60 -23.17 2.82
C ASN A 96 -13.25 -24.58 2.89
N THR A 97 -14.12 -24.87 1.91
CA THR A 97 -14.79 -26.19 1.77
C THR A 97 -13.96 -27.20 1.00
N GLY A 98 -12.70 -26.88 0.65
CA GLY A 98 -11.84 -27.74 -0.17
C GLY A 98 -12.07 -27.61 -1.68
N GLU A 99 -13.09 -26.89 -2.11
CA GLU A 99 -13.33 -26.55 -3.50
C GLU A 99 -12.80 -25.13 -3.76
N SER A 100 -11.93 -24.96 -4.75
CA SER A 100 -11.30 -23.67 -5.11
C SER A 100 -12.30 -22.59 -5.62
N ASN A 101 -13.58 -22.93 -5.68
CA ASN A 101 -14.62 -22.09 -6.24
C ASN A 101 -14.95 -20.83 -5.41
N ASN A 102 -14.62 -20.80 -4.12
CA ASN A 102 -14.98 -19.67 -3.24
C ASN A 102 -14.09 -18.43 -3.39
N VAL A 103 -12.85 -18.59 -3.85
CA VAL A 103 -11.91 -17.45 -4.03
C VAL A 103 -12.25 -16.64 -5.28
N ILE A 104 -12.77 -17.26 -6.33
CA ILE A 104 -13.07 -16.58 -7.60
C ILE A 104 -14.13 -15.48 -7.41
N PRO A 105 -15.32 -15.73 -6.84
CA PRO A 105 -16.31 -14.67 -6.63
C PRO A 105 -15.80 -13.58 -5.68
N LEU A 106 -15.03 -13.94 -4.66
CA LEU A 106 -14.39 -12.96 -3.78
C LEU A 106 -13.42 -12.08 -4.58
N THR A 107 -12.58 -12.65 -5.43
CA THR A 107 -11.62 -11.93 -6.27
C THR A 107 -12.33 -10.99 -7.24
N ILE A 108 -13.41 -11.43 -7.90
CA ILE A 108 -14.19 -10.61 -8.83
C ILE A 108 -14.80 -9.40 -8.13
N VAL A 109 -15.47 -9.62 -6.99
CA VAL A 109 -16.09 -8.53 -6.24
C VAL A 109 -15.03 -7.56 -5.73
N TRP A 110 -13.89 -8.09 -5.27
CA TRP A 110 -12.77 -7.26 -4.81
C TRP A 110 -12.08 -6.51 -5.94
N LEU A 111 -11.99 -7.09 -7.13
CA LEU A 111 -11.53 -6.42 -8.34
C LEU A 111 -12.42 -5.21 -8.67
N ILE A 112 -13.75 -5.37 -8.60
CA ILE A 112 -14.71 -4.29 -8.83
C ILE A 112 -14.54 -3.18 -7.77
N ILE A 113 -14.45 -3.55 -6.48
CA ILE A 113 -14.20 -2.60 -5.38
C ILE A 113 -12.91 -1.81 -5.62
N ASN A 114 -11.83 -2.48 -6.03
CA ASN A 114 -10.55 -1.82 -6.30
C ASN A 114 -10.58 -0.98 -7.59
N CYS A 115 -11.34 -1.35 -8.62
CA CYS A 115 -11.58 -0.49 -9.78
C CYS A 115 -12.29 0.81 -9.38
N LEU A 116 -13.31 0.71 -8.54
CA LEU A 116 -14.02 1.89 -8.01
C LEU A 116 -13.12 2.73 -7.11
N ALA A 117 -12.34 2.10 -6.24
CA ALA A 117 -11.38 2.80 -5.37
C ALA A 117 -10.27 3.49 -6.18
N ALA A 118 -9.74 2.85 -7.24
CA ALA A 118 -8.78 3.46 -8.15
C ALA A 118 -9.40 4.64 -8.94
N THR A 119 -10.69 4.56 -9.28
CA THR A 119 -11.42 5.68 -9.88
C THR A 119 -11.61 6.82 -8.89
N GLN A 120 -11.94 6.52 -7.63
CA GLN A 120 -11.98 7.51 -6.55
C GLN A 120 -10.63 8.22 -6.40
N ASP A 121 -9.53 7.49 -6.44
CA ASP A 121 -8.16 8.02 -6.36
C ASP A 121 -7.87 9.06 -7.46
N ILE A 122 -8.20 8.74 -8.73
CA ILE A 122 -8.06 9.69 -9.86
C ILE A 122 -8.86 10.97 -9.60
N VAL A 123 -10.11 10.83 -9.13
CA VAL A 123 -11.00 11.96 -8.90
C VAL A 123 -10.52 12.84 -7.75
N VAL A 124 -10.11 12.23 -6.61
CA VAL A 124 -9.67 12.95 -5.41
C VAL A 124 -8.35 13.66 -5.66
N ASP A 125 -7.38 12.99 -6.30
CA ASP A 125 -6.09 13.59 -6.66
C ASP A 125 -6.28 14.79 -7.61
N GLY A 126 -7.10 14.64 -8.64
CA GLY A 126 -7.42 15.74 -9.54
C GLY A 126 -8.20 16.88 -8.84
N TRP A 127 -9.03 16.55 -7.85
CA TRP A 127 -9.75 17.56 -7.07
C TRP A 127 -8.84 18.28 -6.10
N ALA A 128 -7.85 17.62 -5.52
CA ALA A 128 -6.85 18.23 -4.65
C ALA A 128 -6.11 19.37 -5.36
N CYS A 129 -5.73 19.17 -6.63
CA CYS A 129 -5.05 20.17 -7.44
C CYS A 129 -5.92 21.44 -7.70
N SER A 130 -7.24 21.28 -7.79
CA SER A 130 -8.17 22.40 -8.12
C SER A 130 -8.87 22.99 -6.87
N MET A 131 -9.05 22.22 -5.80
CA MET A 131 -9.72 22.66 -4.57
C MET A 131 -8.84 23.56 -3.72
N LEU A 132 -7.53 23.37 -3.74
CA LEU A 132 -6.58 24.12 -2.95
C LEU A 132 -6.04 25.31 -3.75
N LYS A 133 -5.82 26.44 -3.06
CA LYS A 133 -5.11 27.58 -3.64
C LYS A 133 -3.65 27.21 -3.91
N LYS A 134 -3.01 27.80 -4.93
CA LYS A 134 -1.61 27.53 -5.31
C LYS A 134 -0.64 27.58 -4.12
N HIS A 135 -0.82 28.53 -3.21
CA HIS A 135 -0.02 28.66 -1.97
C HIS A 135 -0.20 27.46 -1.01
N ASN A 136 -1.36 26.79 -1.01
CA ASN A 136 -1.68 25.69 -0.09
C ASN A 136 -1.60 24.29 -0.73
N ILE A 137 -1.15 24.20 -1.97
CA ILE A 137 -1.14 22.92 -2.72
C ILE A 137 -0.26 21.87 -2.08
N HIS A 138 0.80 22.28 -1.35
CA HIS A 138 1.68 21.38 -0.61
C HIS A 138 0.98 20.60 0.52
N TYR A 139 -0.15 21.14 1.06
CA TYR A 139 -0.98 20.39 2.01
C TYR A 139 -1.74 19.22 1.37
N SER A 140 -1.83 19.18 0.04
CA SER A 140 -2.42 18.03 -0.67
C SER A 140 -1.67 16.75 -0.36
N SER A 141 -0.34 16.78 -0.41
CA SER A 141 0.51 15.62 -0.12
C SER A 141 0.39 15.15 1.34
N MET A 142 0.29 16.09 2.29
CA MET A 142 0.02 15.78 3.69
C MET A 142 -1.35 15.09 3.84
N CYS A 143 -2.41 15.66 3.25
CA CYS A 143 -3.75 15.09 3.31
C CYS A 143 -3.81 13.69 2.67
N ASN A 144 -3.13 13.51 1.53
CA ASN A 144 -3.04 12.21 0.86
C ASN A 144 -2.32 11.19 1.75
N ALA A 145 -1.10 11.48 2.21
CA ALA A 145 -0.31 10.55 2.98
C ALA A 145 -0.95 10.20 4.34
N THR A 146 -1.40 11.21 5.09
CA THR A 146 -2.04 11.00 6.40
C THR A 146 -3.41 10.35 6.25
N GLY A 147 -4.23 10.81 5.29
CA GLY A 147 -5.57 10.29 5.05
C GLY A 147 -5.55 8.83 4.61
N ASN A 148 -4.75 8.50 3.61
CA ASN A 148 -4.60 7.12 3.15
C ASN A 148 -4.04 6.20 4.24
N SER A 149 -3.06 6.66 5.02
CA SER A 149 -2.52 5.88 6.14
C SER A 149 -3.59 5.61 7.21
N LEU A 150 -4.35 6.63 7.59
CA LEU A 150 -5.44 6.47 8.57
C LEU A 150 -6.56 5.56 8.03
N GLY A 151 -6.95 5.74 6.77
CA GLY A 151 -7.94 4.90 6.12
C GLY A 151 -7.48 3.44 6.02
N SER A 152 -6.23 3.20 5.62
CA SER A 152 -5.65 1.85 5.57
C SER A 152 -5.58 1.22 6.96
N PHE A 153 -5.25 1.98 7.99
CA PHE A 153 -5.29 1.48 9.37
C PHE A 153 -6.70 1.05 9.78
N LEU A 154 -7.70 1.87 9.47
CA LEU A 154 -9.09 1.52 9.73
C LEU A 154 -9.49 0.26 8.95
N GLY A 155 -9.14 0.15 7.68
CA GLY A 155 -9.46 -1.03 6.87
C GLY A 155 -8.71 -2.31 7.28
N TYR A 156 -7.45 -2.19 7.67
CA TYR A 156 -6.56 -3.31 7.96
C TYR A 156 -6.50 -3.67 9.45
N ALA A 157 -5.89 -2.77 10.25
CA ALA A 157 -5.54 -3.08 11.62
C ALA A 157 -6.77 -3.17 12.53
N VAL A 158 -7.73 -2.25 12.38
CA VAL A 158 -8.95 -2.27 13.19
C VAL A 158 -9.78 -3.52 12.90
N LEU A 159 -9.88 -3.94 11.63
CA LEU A 159 -10.56 -5.18 11.27
C LEU A 159 -9.88 -6.39 11.90
N LEU A 160 -8.57 -6.54 11.76
CA LEU A 160 -7.85 -7.71 12.27
C LEU A 160 -7.77 -7.75 13.79
N LEU A 161 -7.49 -6.62 14.45
CA LEU A 161 -7.37 -6.56 15.90
C LEU A 161 -8.71 -6.78 16.60
N LEU A 162 -9.75 -6.05 16.17
CA LEU A 162 -11.08 -6.18 16.79
C LEU A 162 -11.81 -7.46 16.33
N GLY A 163 -11.40 -8.08 15.23
CA GLY A 163 -11.85 -9.39 14.79
C GLY A 163 -11.15 -10.56 15.51
N SER A 164 -10.01 -10.32 16.15
CA SER A 164 -9.25 -11.35 16.86
C SER A 164 -9.79 -11.57 18.27
N GLU A 165 -10.21 -12.81 18.57
CA GLU A 165 -10.64 -13.23 19.91
C GLU A 165 -9.53 -13.06 20.95
N THR A 166 -8.31 -13.50 20.62
CA THR A 166 -7.16 -13.44 21.52
C THR A 166 -6.79 -12.02 21.89
N PHE A 167 -6.82 -11.10 20.93
CA PHE A 167 -6.54 -9.68 21.18
C PHE A 167 -7.64 -9.05 22.02
N CYS A 168 -8.91 -9.30 21.69
CA CYS A 168 -10.06 -8.72 22.41
C CYS A 168 -10.11 -9.19 23.85
N ASN A 169 -9.88 -10.48 24.11
CA ASN A 169 -9.93 -11.03 25.47
C ASN A 169 -8.75 -10.57 26.32
N LYS A 170 -7.57 -10.37 25.70
CA LYS A 170 -6.37 -9.92 26.43
C LYS A 170 -6.40 -8.42 26.77
N TRP A 171 -6.95 -7.56 25.91
CA TRP A 171 -6.75 -6.11 26.01
C TRP A 171 -8.04 -5.29 26.16
N LEU A 172 -9.20 -5.82 25.74
CA LEU A 172 -10.44 -5.03 25.63
C LEU A 172 -11.58 -5.57 26.48
N ARG A 173 -11.51 -6.84 26.88
CA ARG A 173 -12.57 -7.48 27.67
C ARG A 173 -12.10 -7.81 29.07
N PHE A 174 -12.98 -7.66 30.03
CA PHE A 174 -12.75 -8.10 31.42
C PHE A 174 -13.04 -9.59 31.62
N ASN A 175 -13.93 -10.18 30.80
CA ASN A 175 -14.27 -11.60 30.83
C ASN A 175 -14.10 -12.17 29.43
N ASP A 176 -13.53 -13.35 29.33
CA ASP A 176 -13.31 -14.05 28.07
C ASP A 176 -14.65 -14.40 27.41
N LYS A 177 -14.76 -14.05 26.14
CA LYS A 177 -15.92 -14.38 25.29
C LYS A 177 -15.41 -14.91 23.94
N PRO A 178 -16.10 -15.89 23.35
CA PRO A 178 -15.74 -16.42 22.03
C PRO A 178 -15.91 -15.35 20.96
N GLY A 179 -15.00 -15.35 19.98
CA GLY A 179 -14.98 -14.43 18.83
C GLY A 179 -14.51 -13.02 19.13
N GLY A 180 -14.27 -12.25 18.09
CA GLY A 180 -13.88 -10.84 18.18
C GLY A 180 -15.05 -9.94 18.61
N ILE A 181 -14.75 -8.64 18.83
CA ILE A 181 -15.77 -7.60 19.08
C ILE A 181 -16.51 -7.28 17.78
N ILE A 182 -15.79 -7.30 16.67
CA ILE A 182 -16.33 -7.01 15.33
C ILE A 182 -16.25 -8.28 14.48
N THR A 183 -17.32 -8.54 13.74
CA THR A 183 -17.32 -9.56 12.68
C THR A 183 -16.96 -8.92 11.34
N ILE A 184 -16.30 -9.67 10.45
CA ILE A 184 -15.97 -9.21 9.09
C ILE A 184 -17.23 -8.73 8.36
N LYS A 185 -18.33 -9.51 8.47
CA LYS A 185 -19.65 -9.15 7.93
C LYS A 185 -20.11 -7.78 8.44
N GLY A 186 -20.12 -7.58 9.77
CA GLY A 186 -20.59 -6.34 10.40
C GLY A 186 -19.72 -5.15 10.02
N TYR A 187 -18.41 -5.37 9.86
CA TYR A 187 -17.47 -4.30 9.52
C TYR A 187 -17.60 -3.84 8.06
N LEU A 188 -17.76 -4.77 7.12
CA LEU A 188 -18.06 -4.45 5.72
C LEU A 188 -19.41 -3.74 5.59
N TYR A 189 -20.43 -4.20 6.34
CA TYR A 189 -21.75 -3.56 6.38
C TYR A 189 -21.66 -2.12 6.89
N PHE A 190 -20.94 -1.89 7.97
CA PHE A 190 -20.71 -0.55 8.52
C PHE A 190 -20.06 0.39 7.48
N TRP A 191 -18.97 -0.04 6.84
CA TRP A 191 -18.30 0.78 5.83
C TRP A 191 -19.16 0.98 4.59
N GLY A 192 -19.98 0.00 4.20
CA GLY A 192 -20.95 0.17 3.12
C GLY A 192 -21.91 1.34 3.38
N ILE A 193 -22.44 1.44 4.61
CA ILE A 193 -23.29 2.58 5.02
C ILE A 193 -22.48 3.88 5.02
N VAL A 194 -21.26 3.87 5.56
CA VAL A 194 -20.40 5.07 5.61
C VAL A 194 -20.16 5.63 4.21
N TYR A 195 -19.91 4.79 3.20
CA TYR A 195 -19.74 5.25 1.82
C TYR A 195 -21.00 5.87 1.23
N ILE A 196 -22.18 5.30 1.50
CA ILE A 196 -23.47 5.86 1.04
C ILE A 196 -23.74 7.22 1.70
N VAL A 197 -23.49 7.32 3.01
CA VAL A 197 -23.61 8.59 3.74
C VAL A 197 -22.59 9.62 3.21
N ALA A 198 -21.36 9.19 2.94
CA ALA A 198 -20.33 10.04 2.35
C ALA A 198 -20.75 10.56 0.97
N ALA A 199 -21.37 9.72 0.12
CA ALA A 199 -21.91 10.16 -1.17
C ALA A 199 -22.95 11.28 -0.98
N ALA A 200 -23.87 11.14 -0.01
CA ALA A 200 -24.85 12.17 0.31
C ALA A 200 -24.19 13.47 0.83
N CYS A 201 -23.14 13.37 1.64
CA CYS A 201 -22.37 14.52 2.12
C CYS A 201 -21.64 15.22 0.97
N VAL A 202 -20.96 14.45 0.09
CA VAL A 202 -20.24 14.99 -1.06
C VAL A 202 -21.18 15.68 -2.04
N SER A 203 -22.39 15.15 -2.25
CA SER A 203 -23.40 15.77 -3.12
C SER A 203 -23.77 17.19 -2.65
N LYS A 204 -23.78 17.45 -1.33
CA LYS A 204 -24.05 18.74 -0.70
C LYS A 204 -22.84 19.68 -0.63
N PHE A 205 -21.61 19.23 -0.99
CA PHE A 205 -20.44 20.10 -1.01
C PHE A 205 -20.67 21.25 -1.98
N LYS A 206 -20.02 22.40 -1.70
CA LYS A 206 -20.14 23.61 -2.54
C LYS A 206 -19.87 23.24 -4.01
N ARG A 207 -20.58 23.90 -4.93
CA ARG A 207 -20.38 23.75 -6.38
C ARG A 207 -18.90 23.91 -6.74
N GLU A 208 -18.42 23.08 -7.63
CA GLU A 208 -17.07 23.18 -8.17
C GLU A 208 -16.91 24.47 -8.98
N THR A 209 -15.69 24.99 -9.02
CA THR A 209 -15.32 26.05 -9.95
C THR A 209 -15.52 25.54 -11.36
N GLN A 210 -16.19 26.28 -12.22
CA GLN A 210 -16.42 25.85 -13.60
C GLN A 210 -15.07 25.62 -14.30
N PRO A 211 -14.99 24.57 -15.14
CA PRO A 211 -13.78 24.30 -15.92
C PRO A 211 -13.46 25.48 -16.84
N SER A 212 -12.18 25.70 -17.11
CA SER A 212 -11.72 26.74 -18.05
C SER A 212 -12.28 26.50 -19.47
N ALA A 213 -12.30 27.55 -20.27
CA ALA A 213 -12.78 27.45 -21.67
C ALA A 213 -12.01 26.39 -22.49
N GLU A 214 -10.72 26.21 -22.18
CA GLU A 214 -9.85 25.20 -22.81
C GLU A 214 -10.26 23.76 -22.47
N GLN A 215 -10.85 23.54 -21.30
CA GLN A 215 -11.34 22.23 -20.87
C GLN A 215 -12.72 21.86 -21.44
N LYS A 216 -13.55 22.88 -21.74
CA LYS A 216 -14.94 22.68 -22.19
C LYS A 216 -15.07 22.02 -23.58
N GLY A 217 -13.99 21.94 -24.36
CA GLY A 217 -14.01 21.44 -25.74
C GLY A 217 -13.26 20.13 -25.98
N LEU A 218 -12.58 19.56 -24.98
CA LEU A 218 -11.79 18.34 -25.18
C LEU A 218 -12.69 17.09 -25.06
N GLY A 219 -13.02 16.50 -26.21
CA GLY A 219 -13.65 15.17 -26.25
C GLY A 219 -12.68 14.08 -25.75
N VAL A 220 -13.25 12.89 -25.45
CA VAL A 220 -12.50 11.73 -24.91
C VAL A 220 -11.24 11.43 -25.72
N LEU A 221 -11.37 11.38 -27.04
CA LEU A 221 -10.25 11.03 -27.94
C LEU A 221 -9.11 12.04 -27.87
N ASN A 222 -9.44 13.33 -27.80
CA ASN A 222 -8.45 14.41 -27.67
C ASN A 222 -7.76 14.37 -26.31
N THR A 223 -8.44 13.89 -25.27
CA THR A 223 -7.85 13.73 -23.93
C THR A 223 -6.84 12.57 -23.90
N TYR A 224 -7.11 11.46 -24.61
CA TYR A 224 -6.09 10.39 -24.79
C TYR A 224 -4.92 10.88 -25.65
N LYS A 225 -5.18 11.67 -26.69
CA LYS A 225 -4.12 12.28 -27.50
C LYS A 225 -3.26 13.21 -26.64
N LEU A 226 -3.89 14.03 -25.79
CA LEU A 226 -3.18 14.88 -24.82
C LEU A 226 -2.32 14.06 -23.87
N LEU A 227 -2.83 12.96 -23.31
CA LEU A 227 -2.04 12.05 -22.46
C LEU A 227 -0.81 11.52 -23.23
N TRP A 228 -0.98 11.12 -24.47
CA TRP A 228 0.10 10.64 -25.34
C TRP A 228 1.13 11.72 -25.62
N ASP A 229 0.69 12.95 -25.86
CA ASP A 229 1.56 14.11 -26.10
C ASP A 229 2.33 14.48 -24.83
N ILE A 230 1.70 14.37 -23.63
CA ILE A 230 2.37 14.55 -22.34
C ILE A 230 3.48 13.51 -22.14
N ILE A 231 3.20 12.22 -22.42
CA ILE A 231 4.20 11.14 -22.29
C ILE A 231 5.41 11.36 -23.20
N LYS A 232 5.20 11.99 -24.36
CA LYS A 232 6.29 12.31 -25.30
C LYS A 232 7.18 13.48 -24.86
N LEU A 233 6.75 14.28 -23.91
CA LEU A 233 7.57 15.40 -23.40
C LEU A 233 8.87 14.86 -22.80
N PRO A 234 10.05 15.34 -23.22
CA PRO A 234 11.34 14.82 -22.75
C PRO A 234 11.49 14.92 -21.23
N ASN A 235 10.97 15.99 -20.62
CA ASN A 235 10.99 16.13 -19.17
C ASN A 235 10.13 15.08 -18.46
N VAL A 236 8.98 14.68 -19.03
CA VAL A 236 8.10 13.64 -18.47
C VAL A 236 8.74 12.26 -18.63
N GLN A 237 9.41 12.01 -19.74
CA GLN A 237 10.16 10.76 -19.96
C GLN A 237 11.32 10.62 -18.97
N ILE A 238 12.09 11.68 -18.75
CA ILE A 238 13.17 11.69 -17.75
C ILE A 238 12.59 11.44 -16.35
N LEU A 239 11.52 12.14 -15.96
CA LEU A 239 10.84 11.92 -14.68
C LEU A 239 10.29 10.49 -14.58
N GLY A 240 9.75 9.95 -15.67
CA GLY A 240 9.27 8.57 -15.74
C GLY A 240 10.39 7.57 -15.45
N VAL A 241 11.55 7.72 -16.07
CA VAL A 241 12.72 6.86 -15.81
C VAL A 241 13.18 7.00 -14.35
N ILE A 242 13.28 8.23 -13.84
CA ILE A 242 13.67 8.49 -12.44
C ILE A 242 12.70 7.78 -11.50
N PHE A 243 11.37 7.92 -11.69
CA PHE A 243 10.38 7.31 -10.80
C PHE A 243 10.33 5.78 -10.92
N LEU A 244 10.57 5.24 -12.10
CA LEU A 244 10.66 3.79 -12.31
C LEU A 244 11.89 3.18 -11.61
N THR A 245 12.99 3.90 -11.53
CA THR A 245 14.25 3.39 -10.95
C THR A 245 14.47 3.80 -9.49
N ALA A 246 13.80 4.85 -9.02
CA ALA A 246 14.04 5.45 -7.69
C ALA A 246 13.89 4.48 -6.50
N LYS A 247 13.13 3.38 -6.66
CA LYS A 247 12.88 2.40 -5.59
C LYS A 247 13.76 1.16 -5.68
N VAL A 248 14.52 0.99 -6.76
CA VAL A 248 15.32 -0.24 -6.99
C VAL A 248 16.32 -0.46 -5.86
N GLY A 249 17.07 0.59 -5.45
CA GLY A 249 18.06 0.49 -4.37
C GLY A 249 17.48 0.26 -2.97
N PHE A 250 16.17 0.24 -2.80
CA PHE A 250 15.50 0.01 -1.50
C PHE A 250 14.60 -1.23 -1.52
N ALA A 251 14.54 -1.93 -2.65
CA ALA A 251 13.58 -2.98 -2.92
C ALA A 251 13.65 -4.12 -1.89
N THR A 252 14.85 -4.63 -1.63
CA THR A 252 15.12 -5.71 -0.67
C THR A 252 14.81 -5.28 0.75
N ILE A 253 15.24 -4.08 1.13
CA ILE A 253 15.00 -3.53 2.47
C ILE A 253 13.49 -3.42 2.75
N ASP A 254 12.74 -2.89 1.78
CA ASP A 254 11.30 -2.64 1.94
C ASP A 254 10.46 -3.93 1.87
N THR A 255 10.96 -4.99 1.20
CA THR A 255 10.16 -6.17 0.86
C THR A 255 10.52 -7.40 1.67
N VAL A 256 11.80 -7.70 1.80
CA VAL A 256 12.29 -9.00 2.29
C VAL A 256 12.68 -8.96 3.78
N THR A 257 13.13 -7.80 4.28
CA THR A 257 13.70 -7.66 5.63
C THR A 257 12.83 -8.26 6.74
N ASN A 258 11.51 -8.04 6.71
CA ASN A 258 10.61 -8.60 7.73
C ASN A 258 10.58 -10.13 7.70
N MET A 259 10.63 -10.73 6.51
CA MET A 259 10.61 -12.18 6.33
C MET A 259 11.90 -12.81 6.85
N GLU A 260 13.03 -12.20 6.54
CA GLU A 260 14.35 -12.65 7.00
C GLU A 260 14.49 -12.62 8.52
N PHE A 261 14.01 -11.56 9.18
CA PHE A 261 14.00 -11.52 10.64
C PHE A 261 13.13 -12.62 11.27
N MET A 262 11.99 -12.97 10.63
CA MET A 262 11.15 -14.10 11.08
C MET A 262 11.86 -15.43 10.89
N GLU A 263 12.54 -15.63 9.76
CA GLU A 263 13.34 -16.83 9.50
C GLU A 263 14.53 -16.95 10.46
N ALA A 264 15.14 -15.82 10.85
CA ALA A 264 16.21 -15.76 11.84
C ALA A 264 15.75 -16.01 13.29
N GLY A 265 14.42 -16.16 13.53
CA GLY A 265 13.84 -16.52 14.83
C GLY A 265 13.21 -15.36 15.61
N VAL A 266 13.04 -14.19 15.02
CA VAL A 266 12.27 -13.11 15.63
C VAL A 266 10.78 -13.49 15.63
N SER A 267 10.12 -13.44 16.79
CA SER A 267 8.71 -13.81 16.87
C SER A 267 7.82 -12.85 16.10
N GLU A 268 6.79 -13.40 15.43
CA GLU A 268 5.80 -12.63 14.68
C GLU A 268 5.15 -11.52 15.53
N ASN A 269 4.86 -11.80 16.80
CA ASN A 269 4.27 -10.82 17.72
C ASN A 269 5.15 -9.56 17.91
N ASN A 270 6.47 -9.72 17.97
CA ASN A 270 7.39 -8.59 18.13
C ASN A 270 7.45 -7.74 16.85
N ILE A 271 7.39 -8.37 15.68
CA ILE A 271 7.30 -7.65 14.39
C ILE A 271 5.99 -6.87 14.29
N VAL A 272 4.88 -7.44 14.76
CA VAL A 272 3.58 -6.73 14.80
C VAL A 272 3.65 -5.52 15.72
N ILE A 273 4.27 -5.62 16.90
CA ILE A 273 4.44 -4.48 17.82
C ILE A 273 5.26 -3.36 17.15
N ILE A 274 6.37 -3.70 16.49
CA ILE A 274 7.16 -2.73 15.70
C ILE A 274 6.30 -2.11 14.60
N GLY A 275 5.46 -2.90 13.93
CA GLY A 275 4.52 -2.43 12.90
C GLY A 275 3.52 -1.38 13.41
N ILE A 276 3.04 -1.50 14.65
CA ILE A 276 2.18 -0.48 15.28
C ILE A 276 2.93 0.84 15.48
N LEU A 277 4.18 0.78 15.95
CA LEU A 277 5.01 1.98 16.10
C LEU A 277 5.31 2.64 14.75
N VAL A 278 5.61 1.85 13.74
CA VAL A 278 5.79 2.30 12.35
C VAL A 278 4.52 2.98 11.82
N PHE A 279 3.34 2.47 12.17
CA PHE A 279 2.09 3.11 11.78
C PHE A 279 1.94 4.53 12.36
N LEU A 280 2.32 4.75 13.62
CA LEU A 280 2.30 6.09 14.22
C LEU A 280 3.21 7.06 13.45
N VAL A 281 4.38 6.59 12.98
CA VAL A 281 5.27 7.38 12.11
C VAL A 281 4.55 7.82 10.83
N LYS A 282 3.79 6.91 10.20
CA LYS A 282 3.02 7.21 8.99
C LYS A 282 1.95 8.29 9.19
N LEU A 283 1.47 8.49 10.39
CA LEU A 283 0.52 9.57 10.72
C LEU A 283 1.21 10.89 11.05
N ILE A 284 2.31 10.84 11.81
CA ILE A 284 2.97 12.03 12.36
C ILE A 284 3.86 12.72 11.33
N VAL A 285 4.66 11.94 10.59
CA VAL A 285 5.67 12.46 9.66
C VAL A 285 5.08 13.38 8.60
N PRO A 286 3.98 13.05 7.89
CA PRO A 286 3.42 13.94 6.88
C PRO A 286 3.03 15.32 7.41
N VAL A 287 2.52 15.36 8.65
CA VAL A 287 2.15 16.61 9.32
C VAL A 287 3.40 17.41 9.69
N ALA A 288 4.40 16.74 10.26
CA ALA A 288 5.64 17.37 10.72
C ALA A 288 6.43 18.04 9.58
N ILE A 289 6.47 17.41 8.40
CA ILE A 289 7.28 17.90 7.27
C ILE A 289 6.56 18.85 6.33
N THR A 290 5.33 19.25 6.64
CA THR A 290 4.56 20.17 5.77
C THR A 290 5.28 21.48 5.48
N LYS A 291 6.06 22.01 6.43
CA LYS A 291 6.88 23.21 6.22
C LYS A 291 7.98 22.98 5.18
N ILE A 292 8.59 21.81 5.19
CA ILE A 292 9.64 21.39 4.26
C ILE A 292 9.08 21.21 2.85
N THR A 293 7.90 20.58 2.74
CA THR A 293 7.26 20.36 1.43
C THR A 293 6.86 21.65 0.73
N ASN A 294 6.69 22.75 1.46
CA ASN A 294 6.43 24.08 0.88
C ASN A 294 7.70 24.71 0.29
N SER A 295 8.89 24.32 0.73
CA SER A 295 10.15 24.87 0.23
C SER A 295 10.38 24.51 -1.25
N VAL A 296 11.02 25.42 -1.98
CA VAL A 296 11.50 25.17 -3.36
C VAL A 296 12.55 24.07 -3.40
N LYS A 297 13.31 23.91 -2.31
CA LYS A 297 14.38 22.91 -2.16
C LYS A 297 13.89 21.56 -1.61
N SER A 298 12.61 21.27 -1.68
CA SER A 298 12.06 20.01 -1.13
C SER A 298 12.71 18.76 -1.73
N MET A 299 13.09 18.79 -3.02
CA MET A 299 13.80 17.67 -3.66
C MET A 299 15.23 17.48 -3.13
N ASP A 300 15.90 18.50 -2.66
CA ASP A 300 17.22 18.35 -2.02
C ASP A 300 17.09 17.51 -0.74
N VAL A 301 16.01 17.69 0.03
CA VAL A 301 15.73 16.88 1.21
C VAL A 301 15.44 15.42 0.82
N TYR A 302 14.73 15.20 -0.30
CA TYR A 302 14.54 13.84 -0.84
C TYR A 302 15.89 13.16 -1.11
N MET A 303 16.78 13.84 -1.81
CA MET A 303 18.12 13.33 -2.14
C MET A 303 18.98 13.11 -0.89
N GLN A 304 18.87 13.96 0.13
CA GLN A 304 19.55 13.76 1.41
C GLN A 304 19.04 12.52 2.17
N CYS A 305 17.77 12.13 2.02
CA CYS A 305 17.23 10.92 2.65
C CYS A 305 17.74 9.61 2.03
N VAL A 306 18.19 9.64 0.75
CA VAL A 306 18.67 8.45 0.04
C VAL A 306 19.83 7.75 0.78
N PRO A 307 20.98 8.42 1.09
CA PRO A 307 22.10 7.78 1.77
C PRO A 307 21.71 7.24 3.16
N TYR A 308 20.82 7.94 3.90
CA TYR A 308 20.36 7.42 5.20
C TYR A 308 19.57 6.13 5.05
N ARG A 309 18.71 6.01 4.03
CA ARG A 309 17.98 4.75 3.76
C ARG A 309 18.91 3.61 3.38
N LEU A 310 19.94 3.87 2.58
CA LEU A 310 20.95 2.86 2.23
C LEU A 310 21.75 2.42 3.46
N LEU A 311 22.13 3.36 4.35
CA LEU A 311 22.77 3.02 5.62
C LEU A 311 21.90 2.13 6.51
N HIS A 312 20.56 2.33 6.50
CA HIS A 312 19.65 1.44 7.23
C HIS A 312 19.63 0.02 6.64
N GLY A 313 19.82 -0.14 5.32
CA GLY A 313 20.00 -1.46 4.71
C GLY A 313 21.20 -2.21 5.31
N LEU A 314 22.35 -1.54 5.41
CA LEU A 314 23.54 -2.11 6.06
C LEU A 314 23.28 -2.40 7.55
N ALA A 315 22.57 -1.51 8.26
CA ALA A 315 22.21 -1.74 9.65
C ALA A 315 21.28 -2.96 9.83
N PHE A 316 20.31 -3.15 8.95
CA PHE A 316 19.45 -4.35 8.95
C PHE A 316 20.24 -5.61 8.67
N SER A 317 21.15 -5.61 7.69
CA SER A 317 22.02 -6.75 7.38
C SER A 317 22.88 -7.15 8.59
N LEU A 318 23.47 -6.16 9.26
CA LEU A 318 24.27 -6.39 10.46
C LEU A 318 23.42 -6.96 11.61
N LEU A 319 22.26 -6.36 11.87
CA LEU A 319 21.33 -6.85 12.90
C LEU A 319 20.86 -8.27 12.60
N LEU A 320 20.51 -8.55 11.33
CA LEU A 320 20.07 -9.88 10.91
C LEU A 320 21.15 -10.94 11.12
N TYR A 321 22.39 -10.63 10.74
CA TYR A 321 23.54 -11.53 10.94
C TYR A 321 23.72 -11.94 12.40
N TYR A 322 23.60 -11.00 13.33
CA TYR A 322 23.75 -11.28 14.76
C TYR A 322 22.47 -11.79 15.44
N THR A 323 21.30 -11.75 14.78
CA THR A 323 20.00 -12.13 15.37
C THR A 323 20.02 -13.53 16.01
N PRO A 324 20.48 -14.62 15.36
CA PRO A 324 20.45 -15.95 15.96
C PRO A 324 21.29 -16.04 17.23
N THR A 325 22.40 -15.32 17.30
CA THR A 325 23.32 -15.30 18.45
C THR A 325 22.72 -14.48 19.61
N LEU A 326 22.21 -13.27 19.33
CA LEU A 326 21.66 -12.39 20.33
C LEU A 326 20.38 -12.92 20.97
N LEU A 327 19.55 -13.62 20.19
CA LEU A 327 18.33 -14.24 20.72
C LEU A 327 18.62 -15.40 21.66
N LYS A 328 19.75 -16.13 21.47
CA LYS A 328 20.16 -17.24 22.35
C LYS A 328 20.66 -16.77 23.71
N ILE A 329 21.35 -15.63 23.78
CA ILE A 329 21.93 -15.11 25.02
C ILE A 329 20.82 -14.75 26.03
N GLY A 330 19.69 -14.22 25.60
CA GLY A 330 18.53 -13.89 26.47
C GLY A 330 18.77 -12.64 27.35
N GLY A 331 17.87 -12.45 28.33
CA GLY A 331 17.98 -11.37 29.34
C GLY A 331 18.04 -9.95 28.71
N ILE A 332 18.92 -9.13 29.27
CA ILE A 332 19.11 -7.72 28.85
C ILE A 332 19.56 -7.62 27.39
N VAL A 333 20.42 -8.55 26.94
CA VAL A 333 20.94 -8.53 25.55
C VAL A 333 19.80 -8.66 24.53
N ARG A 334 18.83 -9.53 24.80
CA ARG A 334 17.63 -9.68 23.95
C ARG A 334 16.78 -8.41 23.96
N ALA A 335 16.61 -7.76 25.12
CA ALA A 335 15.87 -6.50 25.22
C ALA A 335 16.57 -5.38 24.44
N CYS A 336 17.89 -5.24 24.57
CA CYS A 336 18.68 -4.29 23.78
C CYS A 336 18.56 -4.55 22.27
N PHE A 337 18.60 -5.82 21.85
CA PHE A 337 18.42 -6.20 20.45
C PHE A 337 17.07 -5.73 19.90
N TYR A 338 15.95 -6.02 20.60
CA TYR A 338 14.63 -5.56 20.14
C TYR A 338 14.49 -4.05 20.15
N THR A 339 15.12 -3.36 21.07
CA THR A 339 15.15 -1.88 21.11
C THR A 339 15.90 -1.32 19.90
N MET A 340 17.08 -1.88 19.58
CA MET A 340 17.85 -1.49 18.38
C MET A 340 17.10 -1.80 17.10
N LEU A 341 16.49 -2.98 17.02
CA LEU A 341 15.68 -3.40 15.86
C LEU A 341 14.51 -2.44 15.65
N GLY A 342 13.73 -2.16 16.70
CA GLY A 342 12.62 -1.22 16.65
C GLY A 342 13.05 0.20 16.25
N PHE A 343 14.16 0.69 16.83
CA PHE A 343 14.74 1.99 16.47
C PHE A 343 15.12 2.05 14.98
N THR A 344 15.78 1.00 14.47
CA THR A 344 16.17 0.93 13.04
C THR A 344 14.95 0.92 12.12
N PHE A 345 13.90 0.14 12.45
CA PHE A 345 12.66 0.15 11.70
C PHE A 345 11.96 1.51 11.71
N ILE A 346 11.86 2.15 12.87
CA ILE A 346 11.20 3.46 13.03
C ILE A 346 11.95 4.51 12.23
N THR A 347 13.27 4.61 12.36
CA THR A 347 14.09 5.61 11.65
C THR A 347 14.08 5.38 10.14
N HIS A 348 14.21 4.14 9.68
CA HIS A 348 14.05 3.78 8.26
C HIS A 348 12.69 4.24 7.72
N GLN A 349 11.62 3.99 8.47
CA GLN A 349 10.27 4.36 8.05
C GLN A 349 10.06 5.88 8.04
N ILE A 350 10.70 6.64 8.94
CA ILE A 350 10.69 8.10 8.93
C ILE A 350 11.26 8.61 7.59
N PHE A 351 12.46 8.19 7.21
CA PHE A 351 13.07 8.61 5.95
C PHE A 351 12.26 8.16 4.72
N SER A 352 11.74 6.94 4.74
CA SER A 352 10.88 6.43 3.66
C SER A 352 9.64 7.31 3.47
N PHE A 353 8.98 7.70 4.57
CA PHE A 353 7.78 8.53 4.52
C PHE A 353 8.07 9.99 4.20
N ILE A 354 9.19 10.55 4.64
CA ILE A 354 9.66 11.87 4.21
C ILE A 354 9.80 11.90 2.67
N MET A 355 10.49 10.91 2.11
CA MET A 355 10.67 10.80 0.65
C MET A 355 9.32 10.66 -0.06
N TYR A 356 8.40 9.85 0.46
CA TYR A 356 7.06 9.65 -0.10
C TYR A 356 6.24 10.96 -0.14
N VAL A 357 6.19 11.70 0.96
CA VAL A 357 5.41 12.96 1.05
C VAL A 357 6.00 14.05 0.18
N ILE A 358 7.35 14.16 0.12
CA ILE A 358 8.03 15.10 -0.78
C ILE A 358 7.74 14.76 -2.25
N TYR A 359 7.81 13.48 -2.61
CA TYR A 359 7.44 13.00 -3.94
C TYR A 359 6.01 13.41 -4.31
N LEU A 360 5.01 13.14 -3.45
CA LEU A 360 3.62 13.53 -3.68
C LEU A 360 3.46 15.05 -3.80
N SER A 361 4.16 15.82 -2.97
CA SER A 361 4.15 17.30 -3.03
C SER A 361 4.73 17.79 -4.35
N PHE A 362 5.82 17.19 -4.83
CA PHE A 362 6.41 17.51 -6.13
C PHE A 362 5.44 17.22 -7.27
N VAL A 363 4.87 16.02 -7.30
CA VAL A 363 3.88 15.63 -8.31
C VAL A 363 2.70 16.59 -8.33
N SER A 364 2.16 16.96 -7.16
CA SER A 364 1.05 17.92 -7.06
C SER A 364 1.40 19.31 -7.55
N LYS A 365 2.64 19.77 -7.36
CA LYS A 365 3.12 21.09 -7.82
C LYS A 365 3.34 21.16 -9.32
N VAL A 366 3.84 20.08 -9.91
CA VAL A 366 4.13 19.97 -11.35
C VAL A 366 2.85 19.73 -12.17
N SER A 367 1.83 19.14 -11.56
CA SER A 367 0.57 18.84 -12.24
C SER A 367 -0.20 20.10 -12.60
N ASP A 368 -0.61 20.21 -13.88
CA ASP A 368 -1.48 21.31 -14.33
C ASP A 368 -2.86 21.20 -13.66
N PRO A 369 -3.34 22.27 -13.00
CA PRO A 369 -4.67 22.26 -12.37
C PRO A 369 -5.82 21.92 -13.34
N ASN A 370 -5.65 22.24 -14.62
CA ASN A 370 -6.65 21.97 -15.65
C ASN A 370 -6.77 20.48 -15.97
N PHE A 371 -5.63 19.77 -16.01
CA PHE A 371 -5.53 18.35 -16.32
C PHE A 371 -4.91 17.53 -15.16
N GLY A 372 -5.07 18.04 -13.94
CA GLY A 372 -4.41 17.52 -12.74
C GLY A 372 -4.67 16.03 -12.50
N GLY A 373 -5.86 15.52 -12.84
CA GLY A 373 -6.16 14.10 -12.74
C GLY A 373 -5.25 13.25 -13.63
N ILE A 374 -5.03 13.67 -14.89
CA ILE A 374 -4.18 12.95 -15.85
C ILE A 374 -2.70 13.02 -15.43
N TYR A 375 -2.18 14.21 -15.11
CA TYR A 375 -0.79 14.38 -14.70
C TYR A 375 -0.47 13.62 -13.41
N MET A 376 -1.29 13.82 -12.37
CA MET A 376 -1.13 13.10 -11.09
C MET A 376 -1.16 11.60 -11.30
N THR A 377 -2.17 11.11 -12.05
CA THR A 377 -2.31 9.68 -12.32
C THR A 377 -1.12 9.12 -13.10
N LEU A 378 -0.64 9.83 -14.13
CA LEU A 378 0.51 9.40 -14.91
C LEU A 378 1.76 9.25 -14.06
N LEU A 379 2.12 10.28 -13.33
CA LEU A 379 3.33 10.29 -12.50
C LEU A 379 3.22 9.30 -11.33
N CYS A 380 2.05 9.19 -10.69
CA CYS A 380 1.80 8.17 -9.66
C CYS A 380 1.81 6.75 -10.24
N THR A 381 1.38 6.55 -11.48
CA THR A 381 1.43 5.24 -12.15
C THR A 381 2.87 4.78 -12.35
N PHE A 382 3.80 5.65 -12.76
CA PHE A 382 5.23 5.30 -12.85
C PHE A 382 5.78 4.82 -11.50
N ALA A 383 5.44 5.50 -10.40
CA ALA A 383 5.87 5.10 -9.06
C ALA A 383 5.22 3.79 -8.59
N ASN A 384 3.96 3.51 -8.96
CA ASN A 384 3.28 2.27 -8.63
C ASN A 384 3.83 1.08 -9.43
N ILE A 385 4.13 1.29 -10.71
CA ILE A 385 4.80 0.27 -11.55
C ILE A 385 6.19 -0.04 -10.96
N SER A 386 6.96 0.99 -10.59
CA SER A 386 8.25 0.82 -9.91
C SER A 386 8.11 -0.05 -8.67
N LEU A 387 7.14 0.26 -7.81
CA LEU A 387 6.89 -0.51 -6.59
C LEU A 387 6.53 -1.98 -6.88
N ALA A 388 5.71 -2.23 -7.89
CA ALA A 388 5.31 -3.57 -8.28
C ALA A 388 6.51 -4.38 -8.84
N ILE A 389 7.28 -3.77 -9.75
CA ILE A 389 8.45 -4.42 -10.36
C ILE A 389 9.54 -4.68 -9.31
N THR A 390 9.87 -3.69 -8.48
CA THR A 390 10.91 -3.83 -7.47
C THR A 390 10.53 -4.87 -6.41
N ARG A 391 9.28 -4.88 -5.94
CA ARG A 391 8.80 -5.84 -4.95
C ARG A 391 8.87 -7.28 -5.47
N THR A 392 8.39 -7.51 -6.69
CA THR A 392 8.42 -8.86 -7.30
C THR A 392 9.85 -9.24 -7.69
N GLY A 393 10.60 -8.29 -8.26
CA GLY A 393 11.98 -8.51 -8.70
C GLY A 393 12.91 -8.84 -7.54
N SER A 394 12.80 -8.12 -6.42
CA SER A 394 13.62 -8.38 -5.24
C SER A 394 13.36 -9.76 -4.64
N LEU A 395 12.07 -10.14 -4.46
CA LEU A 395 11.73 -11.48 -3.99
C LEU A 395 12.28 -12.59 -4.89
N TRP A 396 12.17 -12.42 -6.21
CA TRP A 396 12.70 -13.36 -7.17
C TRP A 396 14.23 -13.40 -7.14
N LEU A 397 14.87 -12.24 -7.06
CA LEU A 397 16.33 -12.12 -7.09
C LEU A 397 16.96 -12.72 -5.82
N VAL A 398 16.39 -12.49 -4.65
CA VAL A 398 16.82 -13.11 -3.38
C VAL A 398 16.71 -14.63 -3.49
N ASP A 399 15.61 -15.16 -4.04
CA ASP A 399 15.44 -16.62 -4.20
C ASP A 399 16.50 -17.22 -5.16
N VAL A 400 16.74 -16.58 -6.31
CA VAL A 400 17.74 -17.02 -7.30
C VAL A 400 19.17 -16.92 -6.75
N LEU A 401 19.48 -15.90 -5.96
CA LEU A 401 20.81 -15.68 -5.37
C LEU A 401 21.03 -16.49 -4.09
N THR A 402 19.99 -17.15 -3.55
CA THR A 402 20.12 -17.99 -2.35
C THR A 402 20.52 -19.41 -2.72
N PHE A 403 21.76 -19.78 -2.38
CA PHE A 403 22.27 -21.13 -2.62
C PHE A 403 22.19 -21.95 -1.34
N LYS A 404 21.41 -23.06 -1.40
CA LYS A 404 21.24 -24.02 -0.31
C LYS A 404 21.85 -25.36 -0.71
N GLN A 405 22.60 -26.00 0.19
CA GLN A 405 23.24 -27.29 -0.03
C GLN A 405 22.80 -28.30 1.02
N CYS A 406 22.65 -29.54 0.61
CA CYS A 406 22.30 -30.64 1.52
C CYS A 406 23.50 -31.05 2.38
N THR A 407 23.28 -31.28 3.68
CA THR A 407 24.35 -31.69 4.62
C THR A 407 24.85 -33.10 4.41
N THR A 408 24.06 -34.00 3.81
CA THR A 408 24.39 -35.39 3.55
C THR A 408 24.97 -35.64 2.16
N ASP A 409 24.72 -34.71 1.21
CA ASP A 409 25.20 -34.84 -0.16
C ASP A 409 25.60 -33.46 -0.68
N SER A 410 26.90 -33.21 -0.75
CA SER A 410 27.45 -31.93 -1.20
C SER A 410 27.21 -31.61 -2.68
N GLN A 411 26.85 -32.61 -3.49
CA GLN A 411 26.48 -32.40 -4.90
C GLN A 411 25.00 -32.05 -5.08
N ASN A 412 24.16 -32.26 -4.06
CA ASN A 412 22.74 -32.01 -4.12
C ASN A 412 22.43 -30.58 -3.66
N HIS A 413 22.20 -29.68 -4.63
CA HIS A 413 21.75 -28.33 -4.38
C HIS A 413 20.24 -28.32 -4.07
N CYS A 414 19.85 -27.87 -2.88
CA CYS A 414 18.45 -27.75 -2.45
C CYS A 414 17.71 -26.61 -3.18
N ALA A 415 17.83 -26.53 -4.51
CA ALA A 415 17.25 -25.45 -5.32
C ALA A 415 15.76 -25.67 -5.65
N ALA A 416 15.26 -26.90 -5.63
CA ALA A 416 13.89 -27.23 -5.95
C ALA A 416 13.20 -27.99 -4.81
N SER A 417 11.87 -27.86 -4.71
CA SER A 417 11.08 -28.55 -3.68
C SER A 417 11.26 -30.08 -3.68
N THR A 418 11.52 -30.68 -4.84
CA THR A 418 11.83 -32.11 -5.01
C THR A 418 13.19 -32.46 -4.40
N LEU A 419 14.22 -31.62 -4.62
CA LEU A 419 15.57 -31.80 -4.09
C LEU A 419 15.63 -31.58 -2.56
N ILE A 420 14.82 -30.67 -2.05
CA ILE A 420 14.64 -30.49 -0.59
C ILE A 420 14.01 -31.70 0.04
N LYS A 421 13.00 -32.30 -0.61
CA LYS A 421 12.37 -33.54 -0.14
C LYS A 421 13.33 -34.71 -0.17
N SER A 422 14.14 -34.87 -1.23
CA SER A 422 15.15 -35.95 -1.33
C SER A 422 16.26 -35.79 -0.28
N CYS A 423 16.71 -34.56 -0.01
CA CYS A 423 17.68 -34.30 1.05
C CYS A 423 17.13 -34.68 2.43
N ARG A 424 15.88 -34.31 2.72
CA ARG A 424 15.21 -34.69 3.98
C ARG A 424 14.98 -36.18 4.10
N ALA A 425 14.63 -36.87 3.01
CA ALA A 425 14.46 -38.33 2.98
C ALA A 425 15.78 -39.05 3.25
N ALA A 426 16.93 -38.47 2.84
CA ALA A 426 18.27 -38.95 3.16
C ALA A 426 18.78 -38.57 4.56
N GLY A 427 17.90 -38.03 5.42
CA GLY A 427 18.27 -37.59 6.78
C GLY A 427 19.07 -36.29 6.85
N GLY A 428 19.23 -35.58 5.72
CA GLY A 428 19.96 -34.31 5.63
C GLY A 428 19.11 -33.09 5.91
N LYS A 429 19.79 -31.96 6.14
CA LYS A 429 19.20 -30.60 6.20
C LYS A 429 19.80 -29.77 5.09
N CYS A 430 18.96 -28.90 4.49
CA CYS A 430 19.42 -27.89 3.54
C CYS A 430 19.97 -26.70 4.31
N ASN A 431 21.28 -26.49 4.26
CA ASN A 431 21.93 -25.31 4.85
C ASN A 431 22.15 -24.26 3.78
N THR A 432 21.86 -23.00 4.10
CA THR A 432 22.14 -21.85 3.24
C THR A 432 23.64 -21.57 3.26
N ILE A 433 24.30 -21.59 2.10
CA ILE A 433 25.72 -21.27 1.93
C ILE A 433 25.87 -19.79 1.57
N ILE A 434 25.07 -19.34 0.62
CA ILE A 434 24.99 -17.94 0.20
C ILE A 434 23.53 -17.53 0.36
N ASP A 435 23.32 -16.47 1.11
CA ASP A 435 22.00 -15.88 1.30
C ASP A 435 21.85 -14.71 0.34
N GLY A 436 20.82 -14.78 -0.52
CA GLY A 436 20.52 -13.78 -1.53
C GLY A 436 20.21 -12.41 -0.94
N PHE A 437 19.70 -12.35 0.28
CA PHE A 437 19.44 -11.07 0.96
C PHE A 437 20.72 -10.24 1.12
N TYR A 438 21.83 -10.85 1.60
CA TYR A 438 23.11 -10.13 1.77
C TYR A 438 23.80 -9.78 0.44
N THR A 439 23.45 -10.47 -0.64
CA THR A 439 24.01 -10.21 -1.96
C THR A 439 23.27 -9.11 -2.71
N GLU A 440 21.99 -8.88 -2.38
CA GLU A 440 21.14 -7.87 -3.03
C GLU A 440 21.19 -6.51 -2.30
N ILE A 441 21.46 -6.46 -0.99
CA ILE A 441 21.63 -5.23 -0.21
C ILE A 441 22.98 -4.59 -0.47
#